data_b7168d5def599640515cda8c07f17be8
#
_entry.id   b7168d5def599640515cda8c07f17be8
#
_cell.length_a   1.000
_cell.length_b   1.000
_cell.length_c   1.000
_cell.angle_alpha   90.00
_cell.angle_beta   90.00
_cell.angle_gamma   90.00
#
_symmetry.space_group_name_H-M   'P 1'
#
loop_
_entity.id
_entity.type
_entity.pdbx_description
1 polymer ?
#
loop_
_entity_poly.entity_id
_entity_poly.type
_entity_poly.pdbx_seq_one_letter_code
_entity_poly.pdbx_strand_id
1 'polypeptide(L)'
;MTPSADDDRGPSFPADDDGIAGLTAEIRRFRDARDWAQFHGPKEMAVAIVAEAGELMQHFVWQDPAQSERRVVERRQALADEIADVAILLFEFADNLGLDLAAEMRAKLARNEARYPADKARGSNLKYDELTS
;
A
#
# COMPACT_ATOMS: atom_id res chain seq x y z
N MET A 1 -17.98 38.74 19.68
CA MET A 1 -18.38 37.35 19.57
C MET A 1 -17.58 36.79 18.38
N THR A 2 -16.44 36.18 18.68
CA THR A 2 -15.62 35.52 17.68
C THR A 2 -16.29 34.17 17.35
N PRO A 3 -16.48 33.81 16.07
CA PRO A 3 -16.92 32.47 15.76
C PRO A 3 -15.81 31.51 16.20
N SER A 4 -16.17 30.53 17.02
CA SER A 4 -15.30 29.44 17.39
C SER A 4 -14.85 28.75 16.12
N ALA A 5 -13.58 28.41 16.08
CA ALA A 5 -13.03 27.50 15.09
C ALA A 5 -13.67 26.13 15.31
N ASP A 6 -14.89 25.97 14.77
CA ASP A 6 -15.60 24.70 14.78
C ASP A 6 -15.05 23.82 13.66
N ASP A 7 -14.28 22.90 14.14
CA ASP A 7 -14.43 21.46 13.86
C ASP A 7 -14.47 21.08 12.38
N ASP A 8 -13.35 21.32 11.69
CA ASP A 8 -13.05 20.64 10.43
C ASP A 8 -12.52 19.21 10.70
N ARG A 9 -13.04 18.58 11.77
CA ARG A 9 -12.92 17.15 11.95
C ARG A 9 -14.01 16.52 11.10
N GLY A 10 -13.61 16.09 9.93
CA GLY A 10 -14.43 15.21 9.10
C GLY A 10 -14.98 14.03 9.94
N PRO A 11 -15.97 13.28 9.46
CA PRO A 11 -16.63 12.24 10.22
C PRO A 11 -15.61 11.34 10.92
N SER A 12 -15.67 11.30 12.26
CA SER A 12 -14.84 10.40 13.04
C SER A 12 -15.28 8.97 12.75
N PHE A 13 -14.35 8.17 12.22
CA PHE A 13 -14.57 6.75 12.01
C PHE A 13 -14.41 6.02 13.34
N PRO A 14 -15.18 4.94 13.56
CA PRO A 14 -14.95 4.13 14.75
C PRO A 14 -13.50 3.63 14.73
N ALA A 15 -12.82 3.77 15.87
CA ALA A 15 -11.42 3.42 16.07
C ALA A 15 -11.10 1.94 15.80
N ASP A 16 -12.12 1.12 15.55
CA ASP A 16 -12.04 -0.33 15.44
C ASP A 16 -12.00 -0.83 13.97
N ASP A 17 -12.05 0.06 12.96
CA ASP A 17 -12.06 -0.35 11.55
C ASP A 17 -10.72 -0.02 10.85
N ASP A 18 -9.65 -0.62 11.36
CA ASP A 18 -8.32 -0.56 10.73
C ASP A 18 -8.19 -1.52 9.53
N GLY A 19 -9.25 -2.24 9.21
CA GLY A 19 -9.26 -3.19 8.12
C GLY A 19 -9.19 -2.52 6.75
N ILE A 20 -8.84 -3.32 5.73
CA ILE A 20 -8.74 -2.85 4.34
C ILE A 20 -10.01 -2.17 3.89
N ALA A 21 -11.18 -2.74 4.21
CA ALA A 21 -12.46 -2.18 3.83
C ALA A 21 -12.72 -0.79 4.45
N GLY A 22 -12.42 -0.63 5.72
CA GLY A 22 -12.58 0.64 6.43
C GLY A 22 -11.66 1.72 5.91
N LEU A 23 -10.38 1.42 5.74
CA LEU A 23 -9.40 2.33 5.17
C LEU A 23 -9.75 2.70 3.72
N THR A 24 -10.22 1.74 2.93
CA THR A 24 -10.68 1.99 1.55
C THR A 24 -11.84 2.99 1.54
N ALA A 25 -12.78 2.86 2.46
CA ALA A 25 -13.90 3.80 2.59
C ALA A 25 -13.42 5.21 2.94
N GLU A 26 -12.44 5.35 3.83
CA GLU A 26 -11.81 6.64 4.17
C GLU A 26 -11.11 7.27 2.97
N ILE A 27 -10.34 6.49 2.23
CA ILE A 27 -9.62 6.92 1.01
C ILE A 27 -10.63 7.41 -0.04
N ARG A 28 -11.71 6.67 -0.23
CA ARG A 28 -12.77 7.05 -1.17
C ARG A 28 -13.39 8.40 -0.79
N ARG A 29 -13.68 8.63 0.49
CA ARG A 29 -14.23 9.90 0.95
C ARG A 29 -13.26 11.06 0.77
N PHE A 30 -11.99 10.84 1.05
CA PHE A 30 -10.92 11.83 0.84
C PHE A 30 -10.87 12.25 -0.63
N ARG A 31 -10.86 11.27 -1.53
CA ARG A 31 -10.86 11.48 -2.99
C ARG A 31 -12.11 12.22 -3.46
N ASP A 32 -13.29 11.75 -3.04
CA ASP A 32 -14.56 12.27 -3.51
C ASP A 32 -14.82 13.70 -3.01
N ALA A 33 -14.39 14.03 -1.80
CA ALA A 33 -14.47 15.38 -1.27
C ALA A 33 -13.69 16.41 -2.11
N ARG A 34 -12.74 15.94 -2.91
CA ARG A 34 -11.88 16.77 -3.79
C ARG A 34 -12.23 16.63 -5.26
N ASP A 35 -13.24 15.85 -5.57
CA ASP A 35 -13.66 15.53 -6.95
C ASP A 35 -12.49 14.98 -7.81
N TRP A 36 -11.66 14.16 -7.20
CA TRP A 36 -10.48 13.61 -7.87
C TRP A 36 -10.73 12.30 -8.61
N ALA A 37 -11.87 11.66 -8.39
CA ALA A 37 -12.22 10.41 -9.09
C ALA A 37 -12.13 10.54 -10.61
N GLN A 38 -12.46 11.72 -11.15
CA GLN A 38 -12.38 12.01 -12.57
C GLN A 38 -10.96 11.89 -13.16
N PHE A 39 -9.92 12.03 -12.32
CA PHE A 39 -8.52 11.92 -12.75
C PHE A 39 -7.92 10.54 -12.50
N HIS A 40 -8.63 9.67 -11.80
CA HIS A 40 -8.13 8.39 -11.30
C HIS A 40 -8.54 7.20 -12.18
N GLY A 41 -8.36 7.33 -13.50
CA GLY A 41 -8.56 6.22 -14.42
C GLY A 41 -7.53 5.10 -14.22
N PRO A 42 -7.75 3.90 -14.80
CA PRO A 42 -6.89 2.74 -14.57
C PRO A 42 -5.41 2.99 -14.88
N LYS A 43 -5.13 3.61 -16.02
CA LYS A 43 -3.75 3.95 -16.41
C LYS A 43 -3.13 4.93 -15.40
N GLU A 44 -3.86 5.98 -15.03
CA GLU A 44 -3.36 7.01 -14.11
C GLU A 44 -3.06 6.42 -12.73
N MET A 45 -3.90 5.51 -12.25
CA MET A 45 -3.66 4.81 -10.98
C MET A 45 -2.41 3.94 -11.05
N ALA A 46 -2.25 3.16 -12.12
CA ALA A 46 -1.07 2.31 -12.31
C ALA A 46 0.22 3.14 -12.38
N VAL A 47 0.20 4.25 -13.11
CA VAL A 47 1.35 5.17 -13.21
C VAL A 47 1.68 5.80 -11.86
N ALA A 48 0.66 6.25 -11.12
CA ALA A 48 0.85 6.84 -9.79
C ALA A 48 1.46 5.85 -8.79
N ILE A 49 1.01 4.59 -8.81
CA ILE A 49 1.57 3.53 -7.97
C ILE A 49 3.06 3.34 -8.26
N VAL A 50 3.45 3.27 -9.52
CA VAL A 50 4.86 3.12 -9.90
C VAL A 50 5.68 4.36 -9.51
N ALA A 51 5.13 5.56 -9.67
CA ALA A 51 5.79 6.79 -9.28
C ALA A 51 6.08 6.84 -7.77
N GLU A 52 5.09 6.49 -6.93
CA GLU A 52 5.25 6.45 -5.48
C GLU A 52 6.19 5.32 -5.04
N ALA A 53 6.10 4.16 -5.66
CA ALA A 53 7.05 3.07 -5.43
C ALA A 53 8.48 3.48 -5.81
N GLY A 54 8.63 4.29 -6.86
CA GLY A 54 9.90 4.88 -7.26
C GLY A 54 10.48 5.82 -6.20
N GLU A 55 9.64 6.62 -5.54
CA GLU A 55 10.08 7.48 -4.43
C GLU A 55 10.58 6.66 -3.24
N LEU A 56 9.91 5.56 -2.92
CA LEU A 56 10.40 4.61 -1.91
C LEU A 56 11.78 4.06 -2.31
N MET A 57 11.91 3.61 -3.54
CA MET A 57 13.18 3.08 -4.08
C MET A 57 14.32 4.10 -3.99
N GLN A 58 14.05 5.38 -4.25
CA GLN A 58 15.07 6.43 -4.27
C GLN A 58 15.82 6.60 -2.95
N HIS A 59 15.19 6.25 -1.83
CA HIS A 59 15.87 6.26 -0.54
C HIS A 59 17.07 5.30 -0.47
N PHE A 60 17.09 4.28 -1.34
CA PHE A 60 18.09 3.20 -1.31
C PHE A 60 18.99 3.17 -2.54
N VAL A 61 18.80 4.06 -3.51
CA VAL A 61 19.63 4.12 -4.72
C VAL A 61 21.09 4.35 -4.35
N TRP A 62 21.97 3.52 -4.90
CA TRP A 62 23.41 3.54 -4.65
C TRP A 62 23.84 3.26 -3.21
N GLN A 63 22.96 2.73 -2.37
CA GLN A 63 23.26 2.37 -1.00
C GLN A 63 23.68 0.90 -0.93
N ASP A 64 24.77 0.64 -0.21
CA ASP A 64 25.11 -0.73 0.18
C ASP A 64 24.18 -1.25 1.30
N PRO A 65 24.22 -2.55 1.65
CA PRO A 65 23.33 -3.08 2.68
C PRO A 65 23.44 -2.37 4.03
N ALA A 66 24.63 -2.01 4.48
CA ALA A 66 24.83 -1.32 5.76
C ALA A 66 24.29 0.11 5.71
N GLN A 67 24.50 0.82 4.59
CA GLN A 67 23.92 2.15 4.37
C GLN A 67 22.40 2.09 4.31
N SER A 68 21.84 1.08 3.66
CA SER A 68 20.38 0.88 3.57
C SER A 68 19.75 0.68 4.94
N GLU A 69 20.35 -0.11 5.81
CA GLU A 69 19.87 -0.28 7.19
C GLU A 69 19.91 1.02 7.99
N ARG A 70 20.98 1.81 7.83
CA ARG A 70 21.06 3.12 8.47
C ARG A 70 19.95 4.06 7.99
N ARG A 71 19.61 4.03 6.70
CA ARG A 71 18.53 4.83 6.14
C ARG A 71 17.17 4.49 6.72
N VAL A 72 16.93 3.22 7.01
CA VAL A 72 15.68 2.78 7.66
C VAL A 72 15.51 3.47 9.02
N VAL A 73 16.57 3.66 9.77
CA VAL A 73 16.55 4.34 11.06
C VAL A 73 16.45 5.86 10.88
N GLU A 74 17.34 6.42 10.07
CA GLU A 74 17.48 7.88 9.90
C GLU A 74 16.27 8.52 9.19
N ARG A 75 15.63 7.77 8.28
CA ARG A 75 14.54 8.27 7.43
C ARG A 75 13.22 7.53 7.68
N ARG A 76 13.05 7.04 8.90
CA ARG A 76 11.90 6.19 9.24
C ARG A 76 10.55 6.81 8.86
N GLN A 77 10.33 8.07 9.16
CA GLN A 77 9.06 8.74 8.84
C GLN A 77 8.89 8.95 7.34
N ALA A 78 9.94 9.34 6.64
CA ALA A 78 9.89 9.48 5.19
C ALA A 78 9.57 8.15 4.49
N LEU A 79 10.18 7.05 4.96
CA LEU A 79 9.87 5.71 4.44
C LEU A 79 8.43 5.29 4.76
N ALA A 80 7.95 5.58 5.96
CA ALA A 80 6.57 5.30 6.36
C ALA A 80 5.58 6.05 5.46
N ASP A 81 5.85 7.30 5.14
CA ASP A 81 5.02 8.12 4.26
C ASP A 81 4.98 7.54 2.83
N GLU A 82 6.12 7.13 2.28
CA GLU A 82 6.16 6.51 0.95
C GLU A 82 5.42 5.17 0.90
N ILE A 83 5.59 4.34 1.92
CA ILE A 83 4.87 3.06 2.04
C ILE A 83 3.36 3.33 2.12
N ALA A 84 2.95 4.30 2.93
CA ALA A 84 1.54 4.68 3.06
C ALA A 84 0.97 5.18 1.73
N ASP A 85 1.70 6.01 0.99
CA ASP A 85 1.26 6.51 -0.31
C ASP A 85 1.01 5.38 -1.32
N VAL A 86 1.91 4.40 -1.38
CA VAL A 86 1.74 3.22 -2.24
C VAL A 86 0.52 2.40 -1.82
N ALA A 87 0.34 2.16 -0.53
CA ALA A 87 -0.79 1.38 -0.01
C ALA A 87 -2.13 2.09 -0.27
N ILE A 88 -2.20 3.40 -0.07
CA ILE A 88 -3.40 4.21 -0.35
C ILE A 88 -3.81 4.06 -1.80
N LEU A 89 -2.88 4.20 -2.73
CA LEU A 89 -3.15 4.06 -4.16
C LEU A 89 -3.58 2.64 -4.54
N LEU A 90 -2.97 1.62 -3.96
CA LEU A 90 -3.35 0.23 -4.20
C LEU A 90 -4.76 -0.07 -3.70
N PHE A 91 -5.12 0.41 -2.52
CA PHE A 91 -6.46 0.24 -1.96
C PHE A 91 -7.52 0.94 -2.81
N GLU A 92 -7.25 2.18 -3.23
CA GLU A 92 -8.15 2.91 -4.12
C GLU A 92 -8.29 2.21 -5.47
N PHE A 93 -7.19 1.77 -6.07
CA PHE A 93 -7.23 1.12 -7.38
C PHE A 93 -8.03 -0.18 -7.34
N ALA A 94 -7.84 -1.00 -6.32
CA ALA A 94 -8.63 -2.22 -6.11
C ALA A 94 -10.13 -1.88 -5.98
N ASP A 95 -10.46 -0.84 -5.22
CA ASP A 95 -11.84 -0.36 -5.06
C ASP A 95 -12.44 0.10 -6.39
N ASN A 96 -11.69 0.88 -7.18
CA ASN A 96 -12.12 1.36 -8.49
C ASN A 96 -12.41 0.21 -9.45
N LEU A 97 -11.71 -0.90 -9.33
CA LEU A 97 -11.91 -2.11 -10.13
C LEU A 97 -13.00 -3.03 -9.57
N GLY A 98 -13.61 -2.69 -8.45
CA GLY A 98 -14.62 -3.52 -7.79
C GLY A 98 -14.06 -4.78 -7.15
N LEU A 99 -12.78 -4.80 -6.80
CA LEU A 99 -12.12 -5.94 -6.18
C LEU A 99 -12.25 -5.89 -4.65
N ASP A 100 -12.50 -7.04 -4.03
CA ASP A 100 -12.27 -7.26 -2.61
C ASP A 100 -10.79 -7.57 -2.41
N LEU A 101 -10.00 -6.55 -2.08
CA LEU A 101 -8.54 -6.68 -2.00
C LEU A 101 -8.10 -7.72 -0.95
N ALA A 102 -8.77 -7.79 0.19
CA ALA A 102 -8.45 -8.79 1.21
C ALA A 102 -8.65 -10.21 0.68
N ALA A 103 -9.75 -10.46 -0.01
CA ALA A 103 -10.04 -11.74 -0.62
C ALA A 103 -9.03 -12.09 -1.72
N GLU A 104 -8.68 -11.12 -2.57
CA GLU A 104 -7.68 -11.31 -3.63
C GLU A 104 -6.28 -11.61 -3.05
N MET A 105 -5.91 -10.92 -1.98
CA MET A 105 -4.63 -11.17 -1.29
C MET A 105 -4.60 -12.57 -0.68
N ARG A 106 -5.67 -13.01 -0.02
CA ARG A 106 -5.76 -14.37 0.55
C ARG A 106 -5.69 -15.44 -0.52
N ALA A 107 -6.40 -15.26 -1.62
CA ALA A 107 -6.37 -16.17 -2.75
C ALA A 107 -4.97 -16.25 -3.38
N LYS A 108 -4.29 -15.11 -3.50
CA LYS A 108 -2.92 -15.05 -4.02
C LYS A 108 -1.93 -15.74 -3.09
N LEU A 109 -2.06 -15.53 -1.78
CA LEU A 109 -1.23 -16.20 -0.77
C LEU A 109 -1.41 -17.73 -0.85
N ALA A 110 -2.63 -18.20 -1.01
CA ALA A 110 -2.90 -19.65 -1.17
C ALA A 110 -2.22 -20.23 -2.42
N ARG A 111 -2.26 -19.51 -3.55
CA ARG A 111 -1.53 -19.89 -4.76
C ARG A 111 -0.01 -19.89 -4.56
N ASN A 112 0.50 -18.90 -3.83
CA ASN A 112 1.93 -18.82 -3.52
C ASN A 112 2.36 -19.95 -2.60
N GLU A 113 1.55 -20.33 -1.63
CA GLU A 113 1.82 -21.47 -0.76
C GLU A 113 1.91 -22.78 -1.56
N ALA A 114 1.03 -22.98 -2.55
CA ALA A 114 1.08 -24.12 -3.45
C ALA A 114 2.35 -24.13 -4.32
N ARG A 115 2.82 -22.95 -4.78
CA ARG A 115 4.04 -22.81 -5.58
C ARG A 115 5.32 -22.90 -4.76
N TYR A 116 5.28 -22.44 -3.52
CA TYR A 116 6.40 -22.40 -2.58
C TYR A 116 6.06 -23.16 -1.30
N PRO A 117 5.90 -24.50 -1.35
CA PRO A 117 5.65 -25.27 -0.14
C PRO A 117 6.74 -25.00 0.91
N ALA A 118 6.34 -24.81 2.16
CA ALA A 118 7.26 -24.38 3.22
C ALA A 118 8.44 -25.35 3.43
N ASP A 119 8.20 -26.64 3.27
CA ASP A 119 9.23 -27.68 3.40
C ASP A 119 10.31 -27.60 2.30
N LYS A 120 9.95 -27.12 1.10
CA LYS A 120 10.86 -26.96 -0.05
C LYS A 120 11.47 -25.58 -0.15
N ALA A 121 10.71 -24.55 0.24
CA ALA A 121 11.12 -23.15 0.06
C ALA A 121 11.91 -22.58 1.25
N ARG A 122 11.89 -23.25 2.40
CA ARG A 122 12.52 -22.75 3.62
C ARG A 122 14.02 -22.50 3.42
N GLY A 123 14.43 -21.25 3.68
CA GLY A 123 15.83 -20.86 3.56
C GLY A 123 16.35 -20.73 2.12
N SER A 124 15.47 -20.80 1.12
CA SER A 124 15.82 -20.69 -0.29
C SER A 124 15.14 -19.46 -0.92
N ASN A 125 15.86 -18.75 -1.80
CA ASN A 125 15.32 -17.66 -2.61
C ASN A 125 15.08 -18.07 -4.08
N LEU A 126 15.12 -19.37 -4.37
CA LEU A 126 14.85 -19.90 -5.70
C LEU A 126 13.39 -19.70 -6.08
N LYS A 127 13.11 -19.50 -7.39
CA LYS A 127 11.76 -19.46 -7.91
C LYS A 127 11.12 -20.86 -7.84
N TYR A 128 9.79 -20.90 -7.89
CA TYR A 128 9.03 -22.15 -7.76
C TYR A 128 9.41 -23.21 -8.80
N ASP A 129 9.78 -22.80 -10.00
CA ASP A 129 10.23 -23.67 -11.09
C ASP A 129 11.69 -24.15 -10.93
N GLU A 130 12.42 -23.54 -10.03
CA GLU A 130 13.79 -23.93 -9.67
C GLU A 130 13.87 -24.76 -8.38
N LEU A 131 12.78 -24.85 -7.61
CA LEU A 131 12.71 -25.68 -6.42
C LEU A 131 12.66 -27.14 -6.79
N THR A 132 13.72 -27.88 -6.49
CA THR A 132 13.77 -29.32 -6.72
C THR A 132 12.98 -30.06 -5.63
N SER A 133 12.35 -31.17 -6.03
CA SER A 133 11.61 -32.10 -5.16
C SER A 133 12.50 -32.80 -4.14
#